data_639e1523aeba02bd860e35fcf274a913
#
_entry.id   639e1523aeba02bd860e35fcf274a913
#
_cell.length_a   1.000
_cell.length_b   1.000
_cell.length_c   1.000
_cell.angle_alpha   90.00
_cell.angle_beta   90.00
_cell.angle_gamma   90.00
#
_symmetry.space_group_name_H-M   'P 1'
#
loop_
_entity.id
_entity.type
_entity.pdbx_description
1 polymer ?
#
loop_
_entity_poly.entity_id
_entity_poly.type
_entity_poly.pdbx_seq_one_letter_code
_entity_poly.pdbx_strand_id
1 'polypeptide(L)'
;MLRLRMRAALDEDQPITLNDDRCAAYNGEIYRDLAGAVPSGGRGEIDVLLEPSSLRPVDGMFAAAILENSTGDVLLTRDPFGIKPLYLRRQQDDLLFASEVGAILPYGGEIVVRRAAVHQFLAVGCPLDDAWFLADTAPLKAGACLHLRNGQAIAGNHAWSPEYLLQSRGKPSPSDSELRAAIGQSVERTLLSRYPVGVAVSGGLDSSILCAEIARMGRSNLTLISVRAEGSSDGLADISDLGLPGTAWRDWNLVERFVAPDDFLVMTKRAVRTFGFPTRMSSSALYLALADAAAESGTTTLLVGEGADELFCGYESNLAFQAGGTLQSHIVRPSLRSLLAELIDAKAAAELDQAVNRYIGQLPGNSDWDRLRISDFTLVLGPLLARADHALMARTIEGRTPFLHGDVPDLAFRIDESIHLAGGKTKQTLRSAYAGQLAPGVISGRKTHFRAPILDWLSGPLFEQTRTVLLGAVDQLENCGLRKANIDLLLARLRDGDGDAADMSFRVLNLAWWLEWLAEKGTVSFR
;
A
#
# COMPACT_ATOMS: atom_id res chain seq x y z
N MET A 1 -6.20 21.26 -24.34
CA MET A 1 -4.74 21.25 -24.53
C MET A 1 -4.12 20.45 -23.38
N LEU A 2 -3.74 19.20 -23.64
CA LEU A 2 -3.14 18.33 -22.63
C LEU A 2 -1.78 18.92 -22.21
N ARG A 3 -1.63 19.32 -20.94
CA ARG A 3 -0.31 19.71 -20.40
C ARG A 3 0.26 18.55 -19.61
N LEU A 4 1.15 17.79 -20.23
CA LEU A 4 1.99 16.82 -19.54
C LEU A 4 3.13 17.57 -18.83
N ARG A 5 3.10 17.60 -17.49
CA ARG A 5 4.26 17.96 -16.68
C ARG A 5 4.66 16.73 -15.88
N MET A 6 5.84 16.22 -16.15
CA MET A 6 6.41 15.08 -15.44
C MET A 6 7.72 15.47 -14.79
N ARG A 7 7.90 15.01 -13.55
CA ARG A 7 9.22 14.81 -12.97
C ARG A 7 9.45 13.30 -12.98
N ALA A 8 10.25 12.81 -13.91
CA ALA A 8 10.82 11.49 -13.79
C ALA A 8 12.09 11.58 -12.96
N ALA A 9 12.21 10.73 -12.00
CA ALA A 9 13.50 10.34 -11.47
C ALA A 9 14.00 9.20 -12.37
N LEU A 10 15.23 9.33 -12.85
CA LEU A 10 16.09 8.28 -13.40
C LEU A 10 15.96 7.96 -14.91
N ASP A 11 17.06 8.18 -15.58
CA ASP A 11 17.64 7.65 -16.82
C ASP A 11 17.06 8.01 -18.20
N GLU A 12 15.81 8.41 -18.37
CA GLU A 12 15.31 8.89 -19.65
C GLU A 12 14.51 10.18 -19.50
N ASP A 13 14.70 11.14 -20.40
CA ASP A 13 13.89 12.35 -20.44
C ASP A 13 12.43 12.01 -20.74
N GLN A 14 11.54 12.45 -19.87
CA GLN A 14 10.10 12.27 -20.05
C GLN A 14 9.47 13.50 -20.70
N PRO A 15 8.48 13.35 -21.59
CA PRO A 15 7.88 12.09 -22.05
C PRO A 15 8.78 11.31 -23.03
N ILE A 16 8.70 9.98 -22.96
CA ILE A 16 9.42 9.09 -23.87
C ILE A 16 8.75 9.13 -25.24
N THR A 17 9.50 9.48 -26.28
CA THR A 17 9.01 9.40 -27.67
C THR A 17 9.09 7.96 -28.15
N LEU A 18 7.95 7.33 -28.40
CA LEU A 18 7.87 5.95 -28.91
C LEU A 18 8.10 5.90 -30.41
N ASN A 19 7.44 6.80 -31.14
CA ASN A 19 7.57 7.02 -32.58
C ASN A 19 7.10 8.45 -32.94
N ASP A 20 7.01 8.78 -34.24
CA ASP A 20 6.61 10.11 -34.71
C ASP A 20 5.19 10.50 -34.24
N ASP A 21 4.32 9.53 -33.92
CA ASP A 21 2.93 9.76 -33.55
C ASP A 21 2.64 9.53 -32.06
N ARG A 22 3.49 8.79 -31.33
CA ARG A 22 3.20 8.41 -29.93
C ARG A 22 4.27 8.86 -28.96
N CYS A 23 3.81 9.41 -27.83
CA CYS A 23 4.67 9.65 -26.67
C CYS A 23 4.02 9.09 -25.39
N ALA A 24 4.85 8.73 -24.44
CA ALA A 24 4.41 8.14 -23.19
C ALA A 24 5.07 8.79 -21.98
N ALA A 25 4.31 8.81 -20.92
CA ALA A 25 4.74 9.05 -19.57
C ALA A 25 4.65 7.75 -18.79
N TYR A 26 5.77 7.27 -18.27
CA TYR A 26 5.88 5.96 -17.65
C TYR A 26 6.63 6.02 -16.34
N ASN A 27 6.14 5.29 -15.35
CA ASN A 27 6.79 5.09 -14.06
C ASN A 27 6.66 3.62 -13.68
N GLY A 28 7.77 2.91 -13.52
CA GLY A 28 7.78 1.52 -13.08
C GLY A 28 8.73 0.62 -13.87
N GLU A 29 8.47 -0.68 -13.74
CA GLU A 29 9.26 -1.78 -14.31
C GLU A 29 8.31 -2.88 -14.81
N ILE A 30 8.54 -3.41 -16.01
CA ILE A 30 7.85 -4.60 -16.52
C ILE A 30 8.84 -5.76 -16.52
N TYR A 31 8.55 -6.77 -15.71
CA TYR A 31 9.42 -7.92 -15.54
C TYR A 31 9.22 -9.00 -16.60
N ARG A 32 8.01 -9.10 -17.18
CA ARG A 32 7.68 -9.99 -18.29
C ARG A 32 6.56 -9.40 -19.15
N ASP A 33 6.72 -9.55 -20.45
CA ASP A 33 5.63 -9.33 -21.40
C ASP A 33 4.61 -10.48 -21.38
N LEU A 34 3.59 -10.35 -22.22
CA LEU A 34 2.51 -11.33 -22.37
C LEU A 34 2.98 -12.70 -22.91
N ALA A 35 4.12 -12.75 -23.58
CA ALA A 35 4.74 -13.98 -24.07
C ALA A 35 5.73 -14.59 -23.05
N GLY A 36 6.00 -13.91 -21.94
CA GLY A 36 6.92 -14.32 -20.90
C GLY A 36 8.37 -13.88 -21.12
N ALA A 37 8.63 -13.04 -22.15
CA ALA A 37 9.93 -12.46 -22.38
C ALA A 37 10.18 -11.24 -21.49
N VAL A 38 11.44 -10.93 -21.20
CA VAL A 38 11.84 -9.72 -20.47
C VAL A 38 12.00 -8.58 -21.48
N PRO A 39 11.24 -7.48 -21.37
CA PRO A 39 11.38 -6.33 -22.27
C PRO A 39 12.78 -5.70 -22.16
N SER A 40 13.26 -5.14 -23.24
CA SER A 40 14.58 -4.50 -23.28
C SER A 40 14.47 -2.98 -23.17
N GLY A 41 14.55 -2.47 -21.91
CA GLY A 41 14.56 -1.04 -21.61
C GLY A 41 13.19 -0.36 -21.70
N GLY A 42 13.09 0.90 -21.27
CA GLY A 42 11.82 1.61 -21.08
C GLY A 42 10.92 1.67 -22.32
N ARG A 43 11.49 1.78 -23.52
CA ARG A 43 10.72 1.76 -24.78
C ARG A 43 10.05 0.39 -25.02
N GLY A 44 10.79 -0.71 -24.84
CA GLY A 44 10.26 -2.06 -24.99
C GLY A 44 9.21 -2.42 -23.93
N GLU A 45 9.32 -1.85 -22.74
CA GLU A 45 8.33 -2.01 -21.67
C GLU A 45 7.00 -1.32 -22.03
N ILE A 46 7.06 -0.11 -22.60
CA ILE A 46 5.86 0.62 -23.01
C ILE A 46 5.16 -0.05 -24.19
N ASP A 47 5.91 -0.64 -25.13
CA ASP A 47 5.34 -1.36 -26.27
C ASP A 47 4.44 -2.52 -25.83
N VAL A 48 4.76 -3.17 -24.71
CA VAL A 48 3.91 -4.22 -24.08
C VAL A 48 2.55 -3.67 -23.66
N LEU A 49 2.48 -2.42 -23.20
CA LEU A 49 1.25 -1.77 -22.74
C LEU A 49 0.35 -1.30 -23.88
N LEU A 50 0.86 -1.25 -25.12
CA LEU A 50 0.10 -0.87 -26.31
C LEU A 50 -0.76 -2.01 -26.88
N GLU A 51 -0.56 -3.24 -26.41
CA GLU A 51 -1.35 -4.41 -26.84
C GLU A 51 -2.39 -4.81 -25.77
N PRO A 52 -3.46 -4.02 -25.56
CA PRO A 52 -4.42 -4.25 -24.46
C PRO A 52 -5.32 -5.48 -24.67
N SER A 53 -5.15 -6.23 -25.75
CA SER A 53 -6.04 -7.34 -26.15
C SER A 53 -5.79 -8.66 -25.43
N SER A 54 -4.78 -8.77 -24.57
CA SER A 54 -4.53 -10.02 -23.87
C SER A 54 -5.20 -10.04 -22.49
N LEU A 55 -5.93 -11.12 -22.25
CA LEU A 55 -6.59 -11.45 -20.98
C LEU A 55 -5.60 -11.80 -19.85
N ARG A 56 -4.29 -11.72 -20.09
CA ARG A 56 -3.27 -12.03 -19.10
C ARG A 56 -2.69 -10.75 -18.54
N PRO A 57 -2.50 -10.66 -17.20
CA PRO A 57 -1.85 -9.52 -16.59
C PRO A 57 -0.39 -9.41 -17.04
N VAL A 58 0.04 -8.20 -17.33
CA VAL A 58 1.46 -7.88 -17.49
C VAL A 58 2.13 -8.03 -16.12
N ASP A 59 3.21 -8.80 -16.04
CA ASP A 59 3.98 -8.96 -14.80
C ASP A 59 4.91 -7.75 -14.63
N GLY A 60 4.53 -6.83 -13.78
CA GLY A 60 5.26 -5.60 -13.52
C GLY A 60 4.58 -4.72 -12.48
N MET A 61 5.26 -3.64 -12.16
CA MET A 61 4.75 -2.54 -11.35
C MET A 61 4.84 -1.27 -12.18
N PHE A 62 3.72 -0.70 -12.58
CA PHE A 62 3.72 0.43 -13.51
C PHE A 62 2.50 1.34 -13.40
N ALA A 63 2.72 2.59 -13.79
CA ALA A 63 1.68 3.55 -14.16
C ALA A 63 2.12 4.24 -15.44
N ALA A 64 1.24 4.31 -16.43
CA ALA A 64 1.57 4.91 -17.72
C ALA A 64 0.43 5.78 -18.25
N ALA A 65 0.84 6.82 -19.01
CA ALA A 65 -0.02 7.62 -19.85
C ALA A 65 0.59 7.66 -21.25
N ILE A 66 -0.14 7.17 -22.25
CA ILE A 66 0.32 7.10 -23.63
C ILE A 66 -0.58 8.00 -24.48
N LEU A 67 0.01 8.95 -25.19
CA LEU A 67 -0.67 9.89 -26.07
C LEU A 67 -0.38 9.52 -27.54
N GLU A 68 -1.43 9.43 -28.34
CA GLU A 68 -1.35 9.37 -29.80
C GLU A 68 -1.58 10.77 -30.38
N ASN A 69 -0.54 11.35 -30.96
CA ASN A 69 -0.54 12.77 -31.37
C ASN A 69 -1.53 13.06 -32.52
N SER A 70 -1.66 12.12 -33.48
CA SER A 70 -2.53 12.28 -34.66
C SER A 70 -4.01 12.32 -34.32
N THR A 71 -4.44 11.55 -33.31
CA THR A 71 -5.85 11.43 -32.89
C THR A 71 -6.16 12.21 -31.61
N GLY A 72 -5.15 12.53 -30.80
CA GLY A 72 -5.30 13.07 -29.45
C GLY A 72 -5.85 12.06 -28.45
N ASP A 73 -5.85 10.77 -28.80
CA ASP A 73 -6.29 9.69 -27.90
C ASP A 73 -5.25 9.47 -26.79
N VAL A 74 -5.72 9.18 -25.58
CA VAL A 74 -4.87 8.91 -24.43
C VAL A 74 -5.25 7.58 -23.81
N LEU A 75 -4.25 6.74 -23.54
CA LEU A 75 -4.36 5.55 -22.73
C LEU A 75 -3.73 5.81 -21.35
N LEU A 76 -4.50 5.68 -20.28
CA LEU A 76 -4.01 5.66 -18.91
C LEU A 76 -4.11 4.24 -18.40
N THR A 77 -3.02 3.68 -17.87
CA THR A 77 -3.00 2.32 -17.37
C THR A 77 -2.20 2.21 -16.07
N ARG A 78 -2.56 1.23 -15.25
CA ARG A 78 -1.95 0.97 -13.95
C ARG A 78 -1.77 -0.53 -13.75
N ASP A 79 -0.69 -0.92 -13.06
CA ASP A 79 -0.34 -2.32 -12.80
C ASP A 79 -1.44 -3.08 -12.03
N PRO A 80 -1.41 -4.42 -12.10
CA PRO A 80 -2.45 -5.29 -11.56
C PRO A 80 -2.78 -5.09 -10.08
N PHE A 81 -1.81 -4.75 -9.24
CA PHE A 81 -2.01 -4.54 -7.82
C PHE A 81 -2.08 -3.05 -7.43
N GLY A 82 -1.80 -2.14 -8.37
CA GLY A 82 -1.72 -0.72 -8.11
C GLY A 82 -0.50 -0.33 -7.27
N ILE A 83 0.64 -1.01 -7.51
CA ILE A 83 1.91 -0.73 -6.84
C ILE A 83 2.34 0.71 -7.14
N LYS A 84 2.33 1.09 -8.43
CA LYS A 84 2.63 2.47 -8.82
C LYS A 84 1.36 3.32 -8.80
N PRO A 85 1.39 4.51 -8.18
CA PRO A 85 0.22 5.38 -8.09
C PRO A 85 -0.06 6.12 -9.40
N LEU A 86 -1.36 6.32 -9.69
CA LEU A 86 -1.84 7.22 -10.73
C LEU A 86 -3.16 7.82 -10.27
N TYR A 87 -3.19 9.13 -10.04
CA TYR A 87 -4.37 9.88 -9.62
C TYR A 87 -4.94 10.66 -10.79
N LEU A 88 -6.26 10.71 -10.84
CA LEU A 88 -7.02 11.45 -11.84
C LEU A 88 -7.80 12.57 -11.16
N ARG A 89 -7.82 13.75 -11.73
CA ARG A 89 -8.68 14.86 -11.30
C ARG A 89 -9.47 15.38 -12.49
N ARG A 90 -10.79 15.38 -12.38
CA ARG A 90 -11.68 15.92 -13.41
C ARG A 90 -12.02 17.37 -13.08
N GLN A 91 -11.71 18.29 -13.98
CA GLN A 91 -12.02 19.71 -13.85
C GLN A 91 -12.70 20.20 -15.12
N GLN A 92 -13.98 20.56 -15.04
CA GLN A 92 -14.76 20.99 -16.22
C GLN A 92 -14.58 19.96 -17.36
N ASP A 93 -13.98 20.37 -18.46
CA ASP A 93 -13.71 19.53 -19.63
C ASP A 93 -12.31 18.89 -19.61
N ASP A 94 -11.48 19.23 -18.63
CA ASP A 94 -10.12 18.73 -18.51
C ASP A 94 -10.03 17.51 -17.60
N LEU A 95 -9.15 16.56 -17.93
CA LEU A 95 -8.71 15.48 -17.06
C LEU A 95 -7.23 15.66 -16.76
N LEU A 96 -6.92 15.91 -15.50
CA LEU A 96 -5.54 15.97 -15.00
C LEU A 96 -5.16 14.61 -14.44
N PHE A 97 -3.90 14.22 -14.60
CA PHE A 97 -3.38 13.00 -13.99
C PHE A 97 -1.94 13.17 -13.52
N ALA A 98 -1.58 12.49 -12.45
CA ALA A 98 -0.23 12.46 -11.91
C ALA A 98 -0.04 11.27 -10.96
N SER A 99 1.22 10.94 -10.65
CA SER A 99 1.56 9.98 -9.60
C SER A 99 1.31 10.50 -8.18
N GLU A 100 1.17 11.82 -8.01
CA GLU A 100 0.96 12.47 -6.72
C GLU A 100 -0.22 13.44 -6.75
N VAL A 101 -1.07 13.38 -5.73
CA VAL A 101 -2.22 14.30 -5.55
C VAL A 101 -1.75 15.75 -5.45
N GLY A 102 -0.65 15.98 -4.74
CA GLY A 102 -0.06 17.30 -4.57
C GLY A 102 0.34 17.99 -5.88
N ALA A 103 0.56 17.21 -6.95
CA ALA A 103 0.92 17.74 -8.26
C ALA A 103 -0.29 18.25 -9.07
N ILE A 104 -1.49 17.72 -8.82
CA ILE A 104 -2.70 18.06 -9.60
C ILE A 104 -3.60 19.09 -8.90
N LEU A 105 -3.57 19.21 -7.57
CA LEU A 105 -4.39 20.18 -6.83
C LEU A 105 -4.13 21.66 -7.21
N PRO A 106 -2.87 22.11 -7.43
CA PRO A 106 -2.58 23.51 -7.76
C PRO A 106 -3.11 24.00 -9.11
N TYR A 107 -3.63 23.11 -9.96
CA TYR A 107 -4.19 23.52 -11.27
C TYR A 107 -5.55 24.22 -11.18
N GLY A 108 -5.99 24.58 -9.96
CA GLY A 108 -7.14 25.43 -9.71
C GLY A 108 -8.41 24.65 -9.34
N GLY A 109 -9.52 25.41 -9.20
CA GLY A 109 -10.79 24.89 -8.73
C GLY A 109 -10.87 24.74 -7.21
N GLU A 110 -12.10 24.60 -6.73
CA GLU A 110 -12.40 24.33 -5.33
C GLU A 110 -12.00 22.89 -4.97
N ILE A 111 -11.46 22.70 -3.79
CA ILE A 111 -11.13 21.38 -3.26
C ILE A 111 -12.32 20.92 -2.41
N VAL A 112 -13.10 19.96 -2.91
CA VAL A 112 -14.32 19.49 -2.24
C VAL A 112 -14.05 18.19 -1.50
N VAL A 113 -14.01 18.24 -0.17
CA VAL A 113 -13.85 17.07 0.70
C VAL A 113 -15.18 16.35 0.87
N ARG A 114 -15.17 15.04 0.71
CA ARG A 114 -16.35 14.17 0.90
C ARG A 114 -16.42 13.70 2.36
N ARG A 115 -17.40 14.19 3.12
CA ARG A 115 -17.60 13.79 4.53
C ARG A 115 -17.81 12.29 4.69
N ALA A 116 -18.59 11.68 3.81
CA ALA A 116 -18.80 10.23 3.83
C ALA A 116 -17.48 9.44 3.70
N ALA A 117 -16.55 9.88 2.84
CA ALA A 117 -15.24 9.24 2.69
C ALA A 117 -14.37 9.44 3.94
N VAL A 118 -14.47 10.58 4.62
CA VAL A 118 -13.81 10.81 5.91
C VAL A 118 -14.34 9.85 6.98
N HIS A 119 -15.67 9.66 7.08
CA HIS A 119 -16.25 8.70 8.05
C HIS A 119 -15.84 7.26 7.72
N GLN A 120 -15.79 6.89 6.44
CA GLN A 120 -15.28 5.58 6.01
C GLN A 120 -13.81 5.40 6.40
N PHE A 121 -12.98 6.42 6.20
CA PHE A 121 -11.58 6.39 6.65
C PHE A 121 -11.46 6.21 8.17
N LEU A 122 -12.25 6.93 8.95
CA LEU A 122 -12.24 6.79 10.41
C LEU A 122 -12.67 5.39 10.86
N ALA A 123 -13.56 4.73 10.14
CA ALA A 123 -14.03 3.36 10.44
C ALA A 123 -13.07 2.28 9.93
N VAL A 124 -12.72 2.35 8.64
CA VAL A 124 -12.03 1.27 7.89
C VAL A 124 -10.55 1.58 7.69
N GLY A 125 -10.20 2.87 7.57
CA GLY A 125 -8.84 3.36 7.30
C GLY A 125 -8.57 3.76 5.87
N CYS A 126 -9.57 3.64 4.99
CA CYS A 126 -9.60 4.17 3.63
C CYS A 126 -11.04 4.38 3.19
N PRO A 127 -11.31 5.19 2.14
CA PRO A 127 -12.61 5.24 1.51
C PRO A 127 -13.01 3.89 0.92
N LEU A 128 -14.30 3.58 0.99
CA LEU A 128 -14.93 2.44 0.35
C LEU A 128 -15.40 2.83 -1.06
N ASP A 129 -15.66 1.85 -1.89
CA ASP A 129 -16.13 2.02 -3.27
C ASP A 129 -15.15 2.86 -4.15
N ASP A 130 -15.66 3.41 -5.24
CA ASP A 130 -14.92 4.31 -6.14
C ASP A 130 -14.83 5.74 -5.59
N ALA A 131 -15.40 5.98 -4.41
CA ALA A 131 -15.37 7.24 -3.73
C ALA A 131 -14.00 7.45 -3.07
N TRP A 132 -13.32 8.51 -3.44
CA TRP A 132 -12.11 8.91 -2.74
C TRP A 132 -12.40 10.10 -1.81
N PHE A 133 -11.38 10.59 -1.11
CA PHE A 133 -11.52 11.70 -0.16
C PHE A 133 -12.03 13.00 -0.80
N LEU A 134 -11.66 13.24 -2.08
CA LEU A 134 -12.01 14.42 -2.83
C LEU A 134 -13.06 14.09 -3.91
N ALA A 135 -13.97 15.01 -4.16
CA ALA A 135 -15.11 14.77 -5.04
C ALA A 135 -14.71 14.62 -6.53
N ASP A 136 -13.66 15.31 -6.94
CA ASP A 136 -13.18 15.38 -8.32
C ASP A 136 -11.87 14.62 -8.57
N THR A 137 -11.29 14.06 -7.52
CA THR A 137 -9.96 13.39 -7.56
C THR A 137 -10.06 11.99 -7.00
N ALA A 138 -9.53 11.02 -7.74
CA ALA A 138 -9.45 9.62 -7.30
C ALA A 138 -8.25 8.89 -7.91
N PRO A 139 -7.70 7.85 -7.26
CA PRO A 139 -6.72 6.98 -7.90
C PRO A 139 -7.37 6.19 -9.04
N LEU A 140 -6.64 6.01 -10.14
CA LEU A 140 -6.99 5.00 -11.14
C LEU A 140 -6.94 3.62 -10.46
N LYS A 141 -7.97 2.79 -10.65
CA LYS A 141 -8.04 1.47 -10.02
C LYS A 141 -6.85 0.59 -10.42
N ALA A 142 -6.44 -0.31 -9.52
CA ALA A 142 -5.46 -1.33 -9.81
C ALA A 142 -5.90 -2.15 -11.04
N GLY A 143 -4.98 -2.41 -11.96
CA GLY A 143 -5.22 -3.14 -13.20
C GLY A 143 -6.11 -2.42 -14.21
N ALA A 144 -6.47 -1.16 -14.00
CA ALA A 144 -7.33 -0.44 -14.93
C ALA A 144 -6.58 0.10 -16.14
N CYS A 145 -7.26 0.05 -17.29
CA CYS A 145 -6.93 0.78 -18.50
C CYS A 145 -8.07 1.73 -18.83
N LEU A 146 -7.78 3.01 -18.97
CA LEU A 146 -8.75 4.05 -19.32
C LEU A 146 -8.37 4.66 -20.67
N HIS A 147 -9.17 4.37 -21.70
CA HIS A 147 -9.02 4.98 -23.01
C HIS A 147 -9.84 6.27 -23.09
N LEU A 148 -9.21 7.35 -23.46
CA LEU A 148 -9.81 8.66 -23.63
C LEU A 148 -9.70 9.09 -25.10
N ARG A 149 -10.83 9.52 -25.69
CA ARG A 149 -10.89 10.17 -27.00
C ARG A 149 -11.55 11.53 -26.83
N ASN A 150 -10.88 12.58 -27.29
CA ASN A 150 -11.36 13.97 -27.11
C ASN A 150 -11.70 14.27 -25.63
N GLY A 151 -10.92 13.75 -24.67
CA GLY A 151 -11.13 13.92 -23.24
C GLY A 151 -12.28 13.10 -22.64
N GLN A 152 -13.02 12.33 -23.43
CA GLN A 152 -14.13 11.48 -22.97
C GLN A 152 -13.68 10.01 -22.88
N ALA A 153 -14.03 9.34 -21.80
CA ALA A 153 -13.78 7.91 -21.65
C ALA A 153 -14.57 7.11 -22.70
N ILE A 154 -13.88 6.33 -23.54
CA ILE A 154 -14.53 5.53 -24.58
C ILE A 154 -14.98 4.19 -24.00
N ALA A 155 -14.18 3.57 -23.18
CA ALA A 155 -14.47 2.36 -22.40
C ALA A 155 -13.40 2.21 -21.33
N GLY A 156 -13.80 1.88 -20.11
CA GLY A 156 -12.89 1.40 -19.08
C GLY A 156 -12.81 -0.13 -19.19
N ASN A 157 -11.86 -0.64 -19.92
CA ASN A 157 -11.57 -2.07 -19.84
C ASN A 157 -10.66 -2.28 -18.65
N HIS A 158 -11.17 -2.96 -17.61
CA HIS A 158 -10.29 -3.52 -16.59
C HIS A 158 -9.47 -4.62 -17.27
N ALA A 159 -8.22 -4.32 -17.57
CA ALA A 159 -7.33 -5.31 -18.17
C ALA A 159 -7.03 -6.44 -17.17
N TRP A 160 -7.06 -6.13 -15.87
CA TRP A 160 -6.87 -7.08 -14.79
C TRP A 160 -7.42 -6.52 -13.46
N SER A 161 -8.04 -7.36 -12.65
CA SER A 161 -8.40 -7.03 -11.26
C SER A 161 -7.99 -8.19 -10.34
N PRO A 162 -7.81 -7.98 -9.03
CA PRO A 162 -7.52 -9.05 -8.08
C PRO A 162 -8.50 -10.24 -8.15
N GLU A 163 -9.69 -10.02 -8.67
CA GLU A 163 -10.72 -11.04 -8.92
C GLU A 163 -10.25 -12.16 -9.87
N TYR A 164 -9.31 -11.84 -10.78
CA TYR A 164 -8.68 -12.83 -11.64
C TYR A 164 -8.10 -14.00 -10.83
N LEU A 165 -7.54 -13.74 -9.65
CA LEU A 165 -6.94 -14.75 -8.80
C LEU A 165 -7.96 -15.79 -8.32
N LEU A 166 -9.27 -15.44 -8.28
CA LEU A 166 -10.34 -16.38 -7.96
C LEU A 166 -10.46 -17.52 -9.01
N GLN A 167 -10.01 -17.30 -10.25
CA GLN A 167 -9.97 -18.34 -11.29
C GLN A 167 -8.96 -19.46 -10.98
N SER A 168 -8.06 -19.23 -10.03
CA SER A 168 -7.10 -20.24 -9.56
C SER A 168 -7.66 -21.14 -8.48
N ARG A 169 -8.81 -20.77 -7.90
CA ARG A 169 -9.49 -21.59 -6.91
C ARG A 169 -9.87 -22.96 -7.49
N GLY A 170 -9.65 -24.02 -6.71
CA GLY A 170 -9.93 -25.38 -7.13
C GLY A 170 -8.91 -26.02 -8.07
N LYS A 171 -7.90 -25.31 -8.55
CA LYS A 171 -6.73 -25.91 -9.18
C LYS A 171 -5.88 -26.66 -8.14
N PRO A 172 -5.05 -27.64 -8.54
CA PRO A 172 -4.20 -28.35 -7.61
C PRO A 172 -3.32 -27.39 -6.79
N SER A 173 -3.27 -27.61 -5.49
CA SER A 173 -2.36 -26.85 -4.60
C SER A 173 -0.92 -27.12 -4.96
N PRO A 174 -0.05 -26.09 -4.98
CA PRO A 174 1.37 -26.29 -5.24
C PRO A 174 2.03 -27.05 -4.09
N SER A 175 3.10 -27.76 -4.41
CA SER A 175 4.03 -28.27 -3.41
C SER A 175 4.87 -27.12 -2.81
N ASP A 176 5.45 -27.36 -1.63
CA ASP A 176 6.39 -26.42 -1.01
C ASP A 176 7.57 -26.07 -1.94
N SER A 177 8.02 -27.00 -2.76
CA SER A 177 9.11 -26.78 -3.73
C SER A 177 8.69 -25.90 -4.90
N GLU A 178 7.48 -26.07 -5.42
CA GLU A 178 6.92 -25.20 -6.48
C GLU A 178 6.73 -23.78 -5.96
N LEU A 179 6.19 -23.64 -4.76
CA LEU A 179 6.01 -22.32 -4.14
C LEU A 179 7.36 -21.61 -3.92
N ARG A 180 8.37 -22.30 -3.38
CA ARG A 180 9.72 -21.73 -3.25
C ARG A 180 10.33 -21.34 -4.59
N ALA A 181 10.17 -22.18 -5.60
CA ALA A 181 10.68 -21.88 -6.94
C ALA A 181 10.06 -20.62 -7.52
N ALA A 182 8.74 -20.45 -7.37
CA ALA A 182 8.04 -19.25 -7.81
C ALA A 182 8.49 -17.99 -7.06
N ILE A 183 8.60 -18.06 -5.73
CA ILE A 183 9.10 -16.94 -4.91
C ILE A 183 10.56 -16.62 -5.29
N GLY A 184 11.41 -17.61 -5.42
CA GLY A 184 12.82 -17.43 -5.84
C GLY A 184 12.94 -16.75 -7.21
N GLN A 185 12.16 -17.18 -8.21
CA GLN A 185 12.12 -16.54 -9.53
C GLN A 185 11.63 -15.10 -9.46
N SER A 186 10.63 -14.84 -8.64
CA SER A 186 10.12 -13.47 -8.45
C SER A 186 11.18 -12.58 -7.79
N VAL A 187 11.85 -13.04 -6.75
CA VAL A 187 12.98 -12.33 -6.11
C VAL A 187 14.09 -12.08 -7.13
N GLU A 188 14.47 -13.07 -7.93
CA GLU A 188 15.52 -12.94 -8.94
C GLU A 188 15.23 -11.81 -9.94
N ARG A 189 13.97 -11.73 -10.43
CA ARG A 189 13.53 -10.68 -11.36
C ARG A 189 13.52 -9.31 -10.72
N THR A 190 13.00 -9.21 -9.50
CA THR A 190 12.92 -7.93 -8.78
C THR A 190 14.28 -7.43 -8.27
N LEU A 191 15.31 -8.29 -8.30
CA LEU A 191 16.70 -7.89 -8.04
C LEU A 191 17.42 -7.29 -9.25
N LEU A 192 16.86 -7.41 -10.45
CA LEU A 192 17.48 -6.84 -11.65
C LEU A 192 17.49 -5.32 -11.54
N SER A 193 18.67 -4.74 -11.37
CA SER A 193 18.88 -3.30 -11.29
C SER A 193 20.30 -2.95 -11.72
N ARG A 194 20.47 -1.79 -12.34
CA ARG A 194 21.79 -1.19 -12.62
C ARG A 194 22.36 -0.47 -11.39
N TYR A 195 21.54 -0.27 -10.37
CA TYR A 195 21.82 0.52 -9.17
C TYR A 195 21.84 -0.35 -7.93
N PRO A 196 22.40 0.15 -6.81
CA PRO A 196 22.45 -0.57 -5.55
C PRO A 196 21.07 -1.00 -5.05
N VAL A 197 20.91 -2.28 -4.76
CA VAL A 197 19.68 -2.89 -4.24
C VAL A 197 19.84 -3.21 -2.76
N GLY A 198 18.84 -2.90 -1.96
CA GLY A 198 18.72 -3.30 -0.56
C GLY A 198 17.48 -4.11 -0.28
N VAL A 199 17.33 -4.56 0.96
CA VAL A 199 16.13 -5.25 1.47
C VAL A 199 15.69 -4.60 2.76
N ALA A 200 14.42 -4.25 2.87
CA ALA A 200 13.80 -3.85 4.13
C ALA A 200 13.59 -5.09 5.00
N VAL A 201 14.17 -5.10 6.20
CA VAL A 201 14.14 -6.24 7.11
C VAL A 201 13.52 -5.87 8.45
N SER A 202 12.54 -6.66 8.87
CA SER A 202 11.90 -6.53 10.18
C SER A 202 12.21 -7.69 11.13
N GLY A 203 13.02 -8.66 10.70
CA GLY A 203 13.18 -9.94 11.40
C GLY A 203 11.96 -10.86 11.30
N GLY A 204 10.90 -10.44 10.63
CA GLY A 204 9.70 -11.24 10.38
C GLY A 204 9.87 -12.22 9.23
N LEU A 205 8.93 -13.18 9.10
CA LEU A 205 8.99 -14.27 8.12
C LEU A 205 9.19 -13.78 6.68
N ASP A 206 8.42 -12.77 6.25
CA ASP A 206 8.39 -12.31 4.86
C ASP A 206 9.72 -11.75 4.41
N SER A 207 10.28 -10.80 5.16
CA SER A 207 11.58 -10.21 4.87
C SER A 207 12.72 -11.23 4.98
N SER A 208 12.61 -12.20 5.90
CA SER A 208 13.58 -13.29 6.05
C SER A 208 13.55 -14.24 4.85
N ILE A 209 12.36 -14.50 4.27
CA ILE A 209 12.22 -15.28 3.03
C ILE A 209 12.94 -14.58 1.86
N LEU A 210 12.75 -13.26 1.70
CA LEU A 210 13.48 -12.51 0.66
C LEU A 210 15.00 -12.66 0.84
N CYS A 211 15.48 -12.48 2.07
CA CYS A 211 16.89 -12.66 2.38
C CYS A 211 17.39 -14.09 2.09
N ALA A 212 16.60 -15.13 2.42
CA ALA A 212 16.97 -16.52 2.16
C ALA A 212 17.12 -16.81 0.67
N GLU A 213 16.18 -16.31 -0.15
CA GLU A 213 16.26 -16.50 -1.61
C GLU A 213 17.45 -15.76 -2.22
N ILE A 214 17.77 -14.55 -1.76
CA ILE A 214 18.92 -13.77 -2.22
C ILE A 214 20.24 -14.47 -1.80
N ALA A 215 20.31 -14.99 -0.57
CA ALA A 215 21.47 -15.74 -0.07
C ALA A 215 21.68 -17.03 -0.88
N ARG A 216 20.61 -17.74 -1.24
CA ARG A 216 20.64 -18.94 -2.09
C ARG A 216 21.19 -18.65 -3.49
N MET A 217 20.95 -17.46 -4.02
CA MET A 217 21.51 -17.00 -5.30
C MET A 217 23.01 -16.63 -5.20
N GLY A 218 23.59 -16.65 -4.00
CA GLY A 218 24.99 -16.30 -3.78
C GLY A 218 25.30 -14.81 -3.96
N ARG A 219 24.29 -13.93 -3.83
CA ARG A 219 24.50 -12.48 -3.95
C ARG A 219 25.26 -11.95 -2.74
N SER A 220 26.34 -11.23 -3.00
CA SER A 220 27.15 -10.49 -2.01
C SER A 220 26.84 -8.99 -2.05
N ASN A 221 27.40 -8.25 -1.10
CA ASN A 221 27.30 -6.77 -1.04
C ASN A 221 25.87 -6.21 -1.03
N LEU A 222 24.96 -6.84 -0.28
CA LEU A 222 23.58 -6.37 -0.09
C LEU A 222 23.49 -5.48 1.15
N THR A 223 22.68 -4.43 1.08
CA THR A 223 22.35 -3.62 2.26
C THR A 223 20.99 -4.05 2.80
N LEU A 224 20.95 -4.50 4.05
CA LEU A 224 19.73 -4.71 4.81
C LEU A 224 19.40 -3.44 5.60
N ILE A 225 18.14 -3.01 5.58
CA ILE A 225 17.72 -1.80 6.28
C ILE A 225 16.62 -2.18 7.26
N SER A 226 16.88 -1.99 8.54
CA SER A 226 15.95 -2.24 9.65
C SER A 226 15.55 -0.94 10.31
N VAL A 227 14.24 -0.71 10.44
CA VAL A 227 13.71 0.45 11.17
C VAL A 227 12.83 -0.04 12.30
N ARG A 228 13.02 0.54 13.49
CA ARG A 228 12.25 0.19 14.69
C ARG A 228 11.73 1.42 15.39
N ALA A 229 10.57 1.32 16.01
CA ALA A 229 10.12 2.28 17.00
C ALA A 229 10.92 2.08 18.29
N GLU A 230 11.30 3.15 18.95
CA GLU A 230 11.97 3.08 20.25
C GLU A 230 11.08 2.37 21.27
N GLY A 231 11.67 1.50 22.08
CA GLY A 231 10.94 0.65 23.02
C GLY A 231 10.27 -0.59 22.41
N SER A 232 10.31 -0.77 21.07
CA SER A 232 9.87 -2.00 20.43
C SER A 232 10.92 -3.09 20.53
N SER A 233 10.47 -4.32 20.86
CA SER A 233 11.30 -5.52 20.78
C SER A 233 11.39 -6.08 19.36
N ASP A 234 10.58 -5.56 18.44
CA ASP A 234 10.51 -6.02 17.06
C ASP A 234 11.72 -5.50 16.26
N GLY A 235 12.20 -6.28 15.30
CA GLY A 235 13.29 -5.93 14.41
C GLY A 235 14.40 -6.99 14.37
N LEU A 236 15.33 -6.80 13.44
CA LEU A 236 16.49 -7.65 13.27
C LEU A 236 17.66 -7.03 14.05
N ALA A 237 18.22 -7.76 15.02
CA ALA A 237 19.39 -7.29 15.77
C ALA A 237 20.71 -7.72 15.10
N ASP A 238 20.73 -8.89 14.47
CA ASP A 238 21.89 -9.40 13.75
C ASP A 238 21.45 -10.24 12.53
N ILE A 239 22.20 -10.18 11.44
CA ILE A 239 21.90 -10.94 10.22
C ILE A 239 21.95 -12.45 10.48
N SER A 240 22.82 -12.90 11.39
CA SER A 240 22.95 -14.32 11.74
C SER A 240 21.68 -14.90 12.36
N ASP A 241 20.82 -14.07 12.97
CA ASP A 241 19.55 -14.48 13.57
C ASP A 241 18.56 -15.03 12.52
N LEU A 242 18.76 -14.68 11.25
CA LEU A 242 17.92 -15.17 10.15
C LEU A 242 18.20 -16.64 9.81
N GLY A 243 19.39 -17.14 10.11
CA GLY A 243 19.80 -18.51 9.77
C GLY A 243 19.87 -18.75 8.27
N LEU A 244 20.41 -17.78 7.53
CA LEU A 244 20.45 -17.79 6.07
C LEU A 244 21.34 -18.91 5.51
N PRO A 245 20.97 -19.49 4.34
CA PRO A 245 21.77 -20.51 3.69
C PRO A 245 23.07 -19.93 3.10
N GLY A 246 24.11 -20.79 3.02
CA GLY A 246 25.38 -20.39 2.42
C GLY A 246 26.19 -19.42 3.27
N THR A 247 27.07 -18.67 2.63
CA THR A 247 28.00 -17.75 3.30
C THR A 247 28.02 -16.35 2.68
N ALA A 248 27.38 -16.13 1.53
CA ALA A 248 27.38 -14.84 0.82
C ALA A 248 26.81 -13.67 1.66
N TRP A 249 25.88 -13.97 2.57
CA TRP A 249 25.28 -12.99 3.47
C TRP A 249 26.25 -12.39 4.50
N ARG A 250 27.43 -12.98 4.70
CA ARG A 250 28.44 -12.47 5.64
C ARG A 250 29.04 -11.14 5.19
N ASP A 251 28.96 -10.84 3.89
CA ASP A 251 29.41 -9.59 3.31
C ASP A 251 28.26 -8.55 3.21
N TRP A 252 27.07 -8.88 3.75
CA TRP A 252 25.94 -7.95 3.77
C TRP A 252 26.10 -6.94 4.89
N ASN A 253 25.62 -5.71 4.64
CA ASN A 253 25.61 -4.64 5.61
C ASN A 253 24.23 -4.48 6.22
N LEU A 254 24.14 -4.31 7.55
CA LEU A 254 22.90 -4.00 8.25
C LEU A 254 22.92 -2.54 8.70
N VAL A 255 21.96 -1.78 8.22
CA VAL A 255 21.70 -0.40 8.64
C VAL A 255 20.47 -0.41 9.54
N GLU A 256 20.64 0.02 10.78
CA GLU A 256 19.53 0.14 11.73
C GLU A 256 19.19 1.60 11.97
N ARG A 257 17.89 1.87 12.10
CA ARG A 257 17.38 3.19 12.50
C ARG A 257 16.25 3.03 13.52
N PHE A 258 16.29 3.90 14.52
CA PHE A 258 15.26 4.01 15.55
C PHE A 258 14.48 5.30 15.33
N VAL A 259 13.17 5.22 15.56
CA VAL A 259 12.25 6.36 15.56
C VAL A 259 11.80 6.58 17.00
N ALA A 260 12.16 7.72 17.55
CA ALA A 260 11.77 8.13 18.90
C ALA A 260 10.33 8.71 18.91
N PRO A 261 9.66 8.74 20.08
CA PRO A 261 8.34 9.38 20.19
C PRO A 261 8.34 10.84 19.68
N ASP A 262 9.33 11.63 20.02
CA ASP A 262 9.39 13.03 19.63
C ASP A 262 9.47 13.24 18.11
N ASP A 263 10.14 12.34 17.39
CA ASP A 263 10.23 12.38 15.93
C ASP A 263 8.95 11.84 15.25
N PHE A 264 8.21 10.99 15.93
CA PHE A 264 7.10 10.25 15.34
C PHE A 264 5.97 11.16 14.81
N LEU A 265 5.51 12.14 15.59
CA LEU A 265 4.47 13.06 15.15
C LEU A 265 4.93 13.96 14.00
N VAL A 266 6.18 14.41 14.03
CA VAL A 266 6.79 15.20 12.96
C VAL A 266 6.84 14.39 11.67
N MET A 267 7.31 13.13 11.75
CA MET A 267 7.38 12.24 10.60
C MET A 267 5.99 11.84 10.12
N THR A 268 5.00 11.65 11.00
CA THR A 268 3.61 11.38 10.63
C THR A 268 3.00 12.55 9.86
N LYS A 269 3.19 13.78 10.34
CA LYS A 269 2.76 14.99 9.61
C LYS A 269 3.43 15.09 8.24
N ARG A 270 4.75 14.81 8.16
CA ARG A 270 5.48 14.74 6.89
C ARG A 270 4.90 13.67 5.97
N ALA A 271 4.54 12.49 6.49
CA ALA A 271 3.94 11.41 5.71
C ALA A 271 2.60 11.85 5.07
N VAL A 272 1.69 12.45 5.84
CA VAL A 272 0.41 12.97 5.34
C VAL A 272 0.61 13.97 4.20
N ARG A 273 1.56 14.89 4.34
CA ARG A 273 1.89 15.90 3.31
C ARG A 273 2.53 15.28 2.07
N THR A 274 3.36 14.27 2.25
CA THR A 274 4.01 13.52 1.15
C THR A 274 2.99 12.69 0.37
N PHE A 275 2.10 12.01 1.07
CA PHE A 275 1.09 11.15 0.43
C PHE A 275 -0.05 11.96 -0.21
N GLY A 276 -0.40 13.12 0.36
CA GLY A 276 -1.54 13.94 -0.07
C GLY A 276 -2.90 13.39 0.38
N PHE A 277 -2.90 12.40 1.31
CA PHE A 277 -4.11 11.83 1.92
C PHE A 277 -3.82 11.34 3.34
N PRO A 278 -4.87 11.24 4.22
CA PRO A 278 -4.68 10.74 5.58
C PRO A 278 -4.51 9.22 5.59
N THR A 279 -3.74 8.72 6.54
CA THR A 279 -3.47 7.28 6.69
C THR A 279 -3.77 6.79 8.11
N ARG A 280 -4.27 5.55 8.23
CA ARG A 280 -4.45 4.88 9.53
C ARG A 280 -3.18 4.19 10.03
N MET A 281 -2.13 4.14 9.21
CA MET A 281 -0.95 3.30 9.45
C MET A 281 0.13 4.07 10.20
N SER A 282 0.37 3.72 11.46
CA SER A 282 1.47 4.28 12.26
C SER A 282 2.86 3.96 11.69
N SER A 283 2.94 2.92 10.85
CA SER A 283 4.14 2.58 10.09
C SER A 283 4.49 3.60 8.99
N SER A 284 3.62 4.57 8.68
CA SER A 284 3.93 5.60 7.67
C SER A 284 5.15 6.45 8.06
N ALA A 285 5.28 6.81 9.33
CA ALA A 285 6.48 7.46 9.86
C ALA A 285 7.72 6.56 9.74
N LEU A 286 7.57 5.28 10.07
CA LEU A 286 8.67 4.30 9.97
C LEU A 286 9.12 4.08 8.51
N TYR A 287 8.20 4.14 7.54
CA TYR A 287 8.54 4.05 6.12
C TYR A 287 9.31 5.27 5.60
N LEU A 288 9.01 6.47 6.11
CA LEU A 288 9.85 7.65 5.82
C LEU A 288 11.25 7.50 6.41
N ALA A 289 11.36 6.98 7.64
CA ALA A 289 12.66 6.69 8.24
C ALA A 289 13.43 5.60 7.45
N LEU A 290 12.71 4.59 6.91
CA LEU A 290 13.26 3.57 6.02
C LEU A 290 13.80 4.18 4.73
N ALA A 291 13.04 5.10 4.11
CA ALA A 291 13.47 5.83 2.93
C ALA A 291 14.70 6.70 3.20
N ASP A 292 14.72 7.41 4.33
CA ASP A 292 15.87 8.23 4.74
C ASP A 292 17.12 7.35 4.95
N ALA A 293 17.00 6.20 5.63
CA ALA A 293 18.11 5.26 5.84
C ALA A 293 18.60 4.62 4.54
N ALA A 294 17.68 4.28 3.62
CA ALA A 294 18.03 3.74 2.30
C ALA A 294 18.85 4.76 1.49
N ALA A 295 18.39 6.01 1.43
CA ALA A 295 19.08 7.08 0.71
C ALA A 295 20.48 7.35 1.29
N GLU A 296 20.62 7.40 2.63
CA GLU A 296 21.89 7.61 3.31
C GLU A 296 22.88 6.47 3.09
N SER A 297 22.40 5.22 2.91
CA SER A 297 23.22 4.06 2.59
C SER A 297 23.59 3.96 1.10
N GLY A 298 23.10 4.88 0.24
CA GLY A 298 23.30 4.84 -1.20
C GLY A 298 22.43 3.80 -1.92
N THR A 299 21.44 3.21 -1.24
CA THR A 299 20.46 2.28 -1.82
C THR A 299 19.45 3.07 -2.64
N THR A 300 19.18 2.65 -3.87
CA THR A 300 18.20 3.29 -4.76
C THR A 300 17.02 2.41 -5.08
N THR A 301 17.15 1.09 -4.87
CA THR A 301 16.09 0.10 -5.05
C THR A 301 15.96 -0.71 -3.76
N LEU A 302 14.75 -0.86 -3.23
CA LEU A 302 14.51 -1.54 -1.97
C LEU A 302 13.44 -2.63 -2.12
N LEU A 303 13.81 -3.88 -1.89
CA LEU A 303 12.84 -4.97 -1.82
C LEU A 303 12.08 -4.91 -0.49
N VAL A 304 10.76 -5.04 -0.56
CA VAL A 304 9.86 -5.00 0.59
C VAL A 304 8.92 -6.21 0.59
N GLY A 305 8.48 -6.64 1.77
CA GLY A 305 7.70 -7.85 1.95
C GLY A 305 6.19 -7.71 1.77
N GLU A 306 5.70 -6.58 1.25
CA GLU A 306 4.28 -6.33 1.04
C GLU A 306 3.65 -7.37 0.10
N GLY A 307 2.38 -7.70 0.36
CA GLY A 307 1.61 -8.70 -0.37
C GLY A 307 1.67 -10.11 0.24
N ALA A 308 2.68 -10.41 1.06
CA ALA A 308 2.79 -11.73 1.69
C ALA A 308 1.64 -12.01 2.67
N ASP A 309 1.20 -11.02 3.43
CA ASP A 309 0.09 -11.16 4.38
C ASP A 309 -1.24 -11.42 3.66
N GLU A 310 -1.53 -10.67 2.62
CA GLU A 310 -2.78 -10.76 1.87
C GLU A 310 -2.86 -12.04 1.05
N LEU A 311 -1.74 -12.48 0.48
CA LEU A 311 -1.67 -13.71 -0.30
C LEU A 311 -1.72 -14.98 0.56
N PHE A 312 -1.15 -14.95 1.76
CA PHE A 312 -0.95 -16.15 2.58
C PHE A 312 -1.67 -16.09 3.94
N CYS A 313 -2.74 -15.30 4.05
CA CYS A 313 -3.56 -15.16 5.27
C CYS A 313 -2.71 -14.81 6.50
N GLY A 314 -1.95 -13.71 6.42
CA GLY A 314 -0.96 -13.34 7.43
C GLY A 314 -1.53 -12.57 8.63
N TYR A 315 -2.80 -12.17 8.63
CA TYR A 315 -3.41 -11.34 9.66
C TYR A 315 -4.09 -12.15 10.75
N GLU A 316 -4.03 -11.68 11.99
CA GLU A 316 -4.78 -12.29 13.10
C GLU A 316 -6.30 -12.22 12.86
N SER A 317 -6.78 -11.22 12.10
CA SER A 317 -8.17 -11.13 11.66
C SER A 317 -8.61 -12.31 10.79
N ASN A 318 -7.70 -12.93 10.03
CA ASN A 318 -7.99 -14.15 9.27
C ASN A 318 -8.25 -15.34 10.21
N LEU A 319 -7.48 -15.48 11.31
CA LEU A 319 -7.75 -16.49 12.35
C LEU A 319 -9.07 -16.22 13.07
N ALA A 320 -9.38 -14.96 13.39
CA ALA A 320 -10.65 -14.59 14.00
C ALA A 320 -11.82 -14.91 13.05
N PHE A 321 -11.66 -14.69 11.75
CA PHE A 321 -12.67 -15.06 10.76
C PHE A 321 -12.85 -16.57 10.67
N GLN A 322 -11.77 -17.35 10.66
CA GLN A 322 -11.81 -18.83 10.71
C GLN A 322 -12.55 -19.33 11.96
N ALA A 323 -12.43 -18.63 13.08
CA ALA A 323 -13.12 -18.95 14.33
C ALA A 323 -14.60 -18.52 14.37
N GLY A 324 -15.18 -18.09 13.26
CA GLY A 324 -16.60 -17.72 13.15
C GLY A 324 -16.87 -16.21 13.08
N GLY A 325 -15.84 -15.41 12.80
CA GLY A 325 -16.00 -13.98 12.49
C GLY A 325 -16.79 -13.75 11.19
N THR A 326 -17.28 -12.54 11.00
CA THR A 326 -18.05 -12.13 9.81
C THR A 326 -17.24 -11.18 8.93
N LEU A 327 -17.58 -11.05 7.65
CA LEU A 327 -16.99 -10.05 6.74
C LEU A 327 -17.11 -8.64 7.31
N GLN A 328 -18.25 -8.32 7.92
CA GLN A 328 -18.45 -7.02 8.52
C GLN A 328 -17.46 -6.75 9.68
N SER A 329 -17.27 -7.73 10.59
CA SER A 329 -16.31 -7.60 11.69
C SER A 329 -14.86 -7.60 11.24
N HIS A 330 -14.56 -8.21 10.08
CA HIS A 330 -13.25 -8.17 9.45
C HIS A 330 -12.95 -6.78 8.85
N ILE A 331 -13.91 -6.19 8.14
CA ILE A 331 -13.76 -4.88 7.49
C ILE A 331 -13.79 -3.74 8.51
N VAL A 332 -14.72 -3.78 9.46
CA VAL A 332 -14.85 -2.77 10.52
C VAL A 332 -14.81 -3.44 11.88
N ARG A 333 -13.77 -3.18 12.63
CA ARG A 333 -13.62 -3.68 14.00
C ARG A 333 -14.79 -3.18 14.88
N PRO A 334 -15.58 -4.07 15.52
CA PRO A 334 -16.82 -3.70 16.23
C PRO A 334 -16.61 -2.62 17.31
N SER A 335 -15.52 -2.71 18.08
CA SER A 335 -15.22 -1.73 19.14
C SER A 335 -14.92 -0.35 18.56
N LEU A 336 -14.16 -0.29 17.46
CA LEU A 336 -13.86 0.97 16.77
C LEU A 336 -15.12 1.57 16.13
N ARG A 337 -16.02 0.74 15.59
CA ARG A 337 -17.31 1.18 15.06
C ARG A 337 -18.19 1.77 16.17
N SER A 338 -18.22 1.13 17.36
CA SER A 338 -18.95 1.65 18.51
C SER A 338 -18.41 3.00 18.95
N LEU A 339 -17.10 3.15 19.06
CA LEU A 339 -16.46 4.43 19.38
C LEU A 339 -16.80 5.50 18.34
N LEU A 340 -16.70 5.17 17.04
CA LEU A 340 -17.01 6.14 15.98
C LEU A 340 -18.47 6.60 16.01
N ALA A 341 -19.41 5.72 16.35
CA ALA A 341 -20.82 6.07 16.49
C ALA A 341 -21.09 7.08 17.64
N GLU A 342 -20.18 7.19 18.60
CA GLU A 342 -20.23 8.24 19.64
C GLU A 342 -19.63 9.57 19.15
N LEU A 343 -18.79 9.52 18.10
CA LEU A 343 -18.06 10.69 17.59
C LEU A 343 -18.78 11.40 16.42
N ILE A 344 -19.65 10.70 15.69
CA ILE A 344 -20.42 11.25 14.56
C ILE A 344 -21.92 11.20 14.86
N ASP A 345 -22.73 11.91 14.08
CA ASP A 345 -24.17 11.87 14.26
C ASP A 345 -24.81 10.55 13.79
N ALA A 346 -26.02 10.25 14.25
CA ALA A 346 -26.72 9.00 13.97
C ALA A 346 -26.98 8.79 12.46
N LYS A 347 -27.17 9.88 11.69
CA LYS A 347 -27.39 9.81 10.24
C LYS A 347 -26.09 9.37 9.54
N ALA A 348 -24.97 10.00 9.88
CA ALA A 348 -23.66 9.64 9.36
C ALA A 348 -23.27 8.18 9.71
N ALA A 349 -23.58 7.73 10.94
CA ALA A 349 -23.38 6.35 11.32
C ALA A 349 -24.21 5.36 10.50
N ALA A 350 -25.49 5.67 10.22
CA ALA A 350 -26.33 4.83 9.37
C ALA A 350 -25.88 4.82 7.90
N GLU A 351 -25.43 5.95 7.36
CA GLU A 351 -24.86 6.05 6.00
C GLU A 351 -23.57 5.24 5.89
N LEU A 352 -22.73 5.26 6.91
CA LEU A 352 -21.52 4.43 6.97
C LEU A 352 -21.85 2.92 6.94
N ASP A 353 -22.82 2.49 7.74
CA ASP A 353 -23.27 1.10 7.75
C ASP A 353 -23.81 0.65 6.38
N GLN A 354 -24.58 1.51 5.73
CA GLN A 354 -25.05 1.26 4.37
C GLN A 354 -23.90 1.17 3.37
N ALA A 355 -22.86 2.02 3.49
CA ALA A 355 -21.69 1.97 2.63
C ALA A 355 -20.91 0.66 2.83
N VAL A 356 -20.68 0.23 4.07
CA VAL A 356 -20.04 -1.06 4.38
C VAL A 356 -20.83 -2.23 3.81
N ASN A 357 -22.16 -2.24 3.99
CA ASN A 357 -23.02 -3.31 3.47
C ASN A 357 -23.03 -3.33 1.93
N ARG A 358 -23.07 -2.17 1.26
CA ARG A 358 -22.94 -2.10 -0.21
C ARG A 358 -21.60 -2.64 -0.67
N TYR A 359 -20.51 -2.23 -0.03
CA TYR A 359 -19.17 -2.72 -0.36
C TYR A 359 -19.10 -4.25 -0.26
N ILE A 360 -19.57 -4.84 0.85
CA ILE A 360 -19.62 -6.29 1.04
C ILE A 360 -20.46 -6.97 -0.06
N GLY A 361 -21.62 -6.38 -0.40
CA GLY A 361 -22.50 -6.90 -1.43
C GLY A 361 -21.92 -6.85 -2.85
N GLN A 362 -20.93 -6.00 -3.09
CA GLN A 362 -20.23 -5.86 -4.37
C GLN A 362 -18.96 -6.71 -4.47
N LEU A 363 -18.47 -7.26 -3.34
CA LEU A 363 -17.27 -8.09 -3.35
C LEU A 363 -17.50 -9.36 -4.18
N PRO A 364 -16.63 -9.65 -5.15
CA PRO A 364 -16.71 -10.87 -5.95
C PRO A 364 -16.29 -12.10 -5.14
N GLY A 365 -16.71 -13.27 -5.59
CA GLY A 365 -16.35 -14.55 -5.01
C GLY A 365 -17.57 -15.40 -4.67
N ASN A 366 -17.33 -16.70 -4.61
CA ASN A 366 -18.36 -17.72 -4.35
C ASN A 366 -18.50 -18.05 -2.86
N SER A 367 -17.55 -17.61 -2.05
CA SER A 367 -17.50 -17.82 -0.60
C SER A 367 -17.17 -16.52 0.13
N ASP A 368 -17.45 -16.47 1.43
CA ASP A 368 -17.04 -15.34 2.27
C ASP A 368 -15.51 -15.25 2.42
N TRP A 369 -14.80 -16.38 2.27
CA TRP A 369 -13.33 -16.37 2.18
C TRP A 369 -12.83 -15.68 0.91
N ASP A 370 -13.44 -15.95 -0.24
CA ASP A 370 -13.09 -15.25 -1.48
C ASP A 370 -13.27 -13.75 -1.32
N ARG A 371 -14.43 -13.33 -0.78
CA ARG A 371 -14.74 -11.92 -0.53
C ARG A 371 -13.77 -11.27 0.46
N LEU A 372 -13.41 -11.99 1.54
CA LEU A 372 -12.43 -11.52 2.52
C LEU A 372 -11.08 -11.28 1.85
N ARG A 373 -10.55 -12.25 1.12
CA ARG A 373 -9.24 -12.14 0.45
C ARG A 373 -9.22 -11.01 -0.57
N ILE A 374 -10.31 -10.82 -1.34
CA ILE A 374 -10.42 -9.69 -2.27
C ILE A 374 -10.53 -8.36 -1.51
N SER A 375 -11.26 -8.31 -0.38
CA SER A 375 -11.31 -7.09 0.43
C SER A 375 -9.94 -6.71 1.00
N ASP A 376 -9.10 -7.69 1.35
CA ASP A 376 -7.74 -7.43 1.84
C ASP A 376 -6.86 -6.76 0.77
N PHE A 377 -7.04 -7.06 -0.52
CA PHE A 377 -6.33 -6.35 -1.59
C PHE A 377 -6.73 -4.88 -1.71
N THR A 378 -8.01 -4.57 -1.53
CA THR A 378 -8.50 -3.19 -1.70
C THR A 378 -8.34 -2.34 -0.45
N LEU A 379 -8.68 -2.91 0.73
CA LEU A 379 -8.74 -2.15 1.99
C LEU A 379 -7.44 -2.21 2.79
N VAL A 380 -6.56 -3.17 2.50
CA VAL A 380 -5.31 -3.34 3.23
C VAL A 380 -4.11 -3.18 2.31
N LEU A 381 -3.96 -4.03 1.28
CA LEU A 381 -2.80 -4.00 0.39
C LEU A 381 -2.69 -2.68 -0.38
N GLY A 382 -3.77 -2.19 -0.98
CA GLY A 382 -3.76 -0.94 -1.74
C GLY A 382 -3.20 0.25 -0.93
N PRO A 383 -3.72 0.53 0.28
CA PRO A 383 -3.13 1.53 1.18
C PRO A 383 -1.67 1.25 1.60
N LEU A 384 -1.28 -0.01 1.79
CA LEU A 384 0.10 -0.38 2.13
C LEU A 384 1.07 -0.08 0.96
N LEU A 385 0.68 -0.42 -0.26
CA LEU A 385 1.47 -0.15 -1.46
C LEU A 385 1.59 1.37 -1.71
N ALA A 386 0.49 2.11 -1.59
CA ALA A 386 0.52 3.56 -1.72
C ALA A 386 1.45 4.20 -0.67
N ARG A 387 1.38 3.77 0.61
CA ARG A 387 2.32 4.19 1.66
C ARG A 387 3.77 3.90 1.28
N ALA A 388 4.05 2.66 0.85
CA ALA A 388 5.40 2.22 0.52
C ALA A 388 5.97 3.06 -0.63
N ASP A 389 5.24 3.18 -1.73
CA ASP A 389 5.69 3.92 -2.91
C ASP A 389 5.91 5.41 -2.58
N HIS A 390 4.91 6.11 -2.00
CA HIS A 390 5.04 7.53 -1.70
C HIS A 390 6.16 7.82 -0.69
N ALA A 391 6.33 6.99 0.36
CA ALA A 391 7.37 7.18 1.34
C ALA A 391 8.76 6.98 0.75
N LEU A 392 8.96 5.90 -0.02
CA LEU A 392 10.24 5.58 -0.63
C LEU A 392 10.58 6.57 -1.75
N MET A 393 9.61 6.91 -2.61
CA MET A 393 9.80 7.87 -3.70
C MET A 393 10.05 9.30 -3.20
N ALA A 394 9.66 9.66 -1.97
CA ALA A 394 10.06 10.93 -1.34
C ALA A 394 11.59 11.09 -1.22
N ARG A 395 12.33 9.98 -1.31
CA ARG A 395 13.80 9.93 -1.32
C ARG A 395 14.36 9.31 -2.60
N THR A 396 13.54 9.23 -3.66
CA THR A 396 13.89 8.62 -4.94
C THR A 396 14.33 7.15 -4.83
N ILE A 397 13.78 6.42 -3.86
CA ILE A 397 14.00 4.99 -3.69
C ILE A 397 12.87 4.23 -4.37
N GLU A 398 13.19 3.30 -5.25
CA GLU A 398 12.20 2.43 -5.88
C GLU A 398 11.89 1.23 -4.98
N GLY A 399 10.64 1.14 -4.51
CA GLY A 399 10.14 -0.01 -3.76
C GLY A 399 9.70 -1.14 -4.69
N ARG A 400 10.18 -2.36 -4.47
CA ARG A 400 9.80 -3.57 -5.22
C ARG A 400 9.21 -4.61 -4.29
N THR A 401 8.15 -5.29 -4.73
CA THR A 401 7.30 -6.19 -3.94
C THR A 401 7.32 -7.63 -4.49
N PRO A 402 8.37 -8.42 -4.25
CA PRO A 402 8.54 -9.74 -4.89
C PRO A 402 7.35 -10.69 -4.73
N PHE A 403 6.61 -10.65 -3.63
CA PHE A 403 5.45 -11.53 -3.44
C PHE A 403 4.31 -11.27 -4.42
N LEU A 404 4.25 -10.11 -5.05
CA LEU A 404 3.17 -9.73 -5.98
C LEU A 404 3.49 -10.03 -7.46
N HIS A 405 4.59 -10.70 -7.76
CA HIS A 405 5.05 -10.92 -9.12
C HIS A 405 5.13 -12.40 -9.51
N GLY A 406 5.14 -12.63 -10.82
CA GLY A 406 5.22 -13.96 -11.41
C GLY A 406 4.02 -14.84 -11.05
N ASP A 407 4.30 -16.11 -10.76
CA ASP A 407 3.27 -17.10 -10.45
C ASP A 407 2.86 -17.09 -8.95
N VAL A 408 3.52 -16.29 -8.10
CA VAL A 408 3.31 -16.31 -6.64
C VAL A 408 1.85 -16.03 -6.27
N PRO A 409 1.19 -14.97 -6.81
CA PRO A 409 -0.22 -14.70 -6.48
C PRO A 409 -1.17 -15.81 -6.91
N ASP A 410 -0.97 -16.37 -8.12
CA ASP A 410 -1.79 -17.47 -8.63
C ASP A 410 -1.64 -18.73 -7.76
N LEU A 411 -0.41 -19.11 -7.42
CA LEU A 411 -0.14 -20.26 -6.57
C LEU A 411 -0.73 -20.09 -5.17
N ALA A 412 -0.63 -18.89 -4.58
CA ALA A 412 -1.23 -18.60 -3.27
C ALA A 412 -2.75 -18.77 -3.27
N PHE A 413 -3.43 -18.44 -4.37
CA PHE A 413 -4.88 -18.60 -4.49
C PHE A 413 -5.34 -20.02 -4.80
N ARG A 414 -4.45 -20.92 -5.21
CA ARG A 414 -4.73 -22.36 -5.34
C ARG A 414 -4.80 -23.07 -3.99
N ILE A 415 -4.23 -22.48 -2.95
CA ILE A 415 -4.14 -23.08 -1.61
C ILE A 415 -5.37 -22.65 -0.80
N ASP A 416 -6.02 -23.62 -0.17
CA ASP A 416 -7.15 -23.39 0.72
C ASP A 416 -6.74 -22.63 1.99
N GLU A 417 -7.59 -21.75 2.49
CA GLU A 417 -7.32 -20.93 3.67
C GLU A 417 -7.06 -21.76 4.93
N SER A 418 -7.70 -22.93 5.03
CA SER A 418 -7.47 -23.85 6.14
C SER A 418 -6.03 -24.37 6.20
N ILE A 419 -5.34 -24.43 5.06
CA ILE A 419 -3.93 -24.81 4.96
C ILE A 419 -3.05 -23.61 5.35
N HIS A 420 -3.38 -22.40 4.88
CA HIS A 420 -2.66 -21.18 5.28
C HIS A 420 -2.72 -20.92 6.78
N LEU A 421 -3.83 -21.30 7.43
CA LEU A 421 -4.12 -21.09 8.85
C LEU A 421 -4.03 -22.37 9.69
N ALA A 422 -3.44 -23.43 9.15
CA ALA A 422 -3.34 -24.71 9.83
C ALA A 422 -2.61 -24.59 11.19
N GLY A 423 -3.12 -25.31 12.20
CA GLY A 423 -2.58 -25.27 13.54
C GLY A 423 -2.78 -23.95 14.29
N GLY A 424 -3.71 -23.10 13.83
CA GLY A 424 -4.00 -21.80 14.46
C GLY A 424 -2.87 -20.78 14.27
N LYS A 425 -2.09 -20.91 13.22
CA LYS A 425 -0.98 -20.00 12.87
C LYS A 425 -1.20 -19.38 11.50
N THR A 426 -0.87 -18.12 11.38
CA THR A 426 -0.88 -17.40 10.09
C THR A 426 0.29 -17.85 9.20
N LYS A 427 0.12 -17.74 7.88
CA LYS A 427 1.16 -18.05 6.87
C LYS A 427 1.76 -19.47 6.99
N GLN A 428 0.98 -20.45 7.46
CA GLN A 428 1.51 -21.80 7.69
C GLN A 428 2.12 -22.39 6.43
N THR A 429 1.59 -22.08 5.26
CA THR A 429 2.15 -22.50 3.96
C THR A 429 3.57 -21.97 3.74
N LEU A 430 3.82 -20.69 4.00
CA LEU A 430 5.16 -20.13 3.90
C LEU A 430 6.11 -20.73 4.97
N ARG A 431 5.61 -20.94 6.18
CA ARG A 431 6.38 -21.58 7.26
C ARG A 431 6.79 -23.01 6.89
N SER A 432 5.88 -23.78 6.29
CA SER A 432 6.15 -25.13 5.78
C SER A 432 7.20 -25.08 4.66
N ALA A 433 6.95 -24.25 3.65
CA ALA A 433 7.82 -24.13 2.49
C ALA A 433 9.26 -23.75 2.84
N TYR A 434 9.46 -22.94 3.88
CA TYR A 434 10.79 -22.49 4.31
C TYR A 434 11.32 -23.18 5.58
N ALA A 435 10.64 -24.22 6.05
CA ALA A 435 11.16 -25.05 7.14
C ALA A 435 12.54 -25.62 6.78
N GLY A 436 13.52 -25.41 7.68
CA GLY A 436 14.92 -25.80 7.43
C GLY A 436 15.72 -24.88 6.49
N GLN A 437 15.11 -23.83 5.95
CA GLN A 437 15.78 -22.80 5.13
C GLN A 437 16.07 -21.52 5.94
N LEU A 438 15.39 -21.34 7.05
CA LEU A 438 15.50 -20.20 7.97
C LEU A 438 15.62 -20.70 9.41
N ALA A 439 16.11 -19.85 10.31
CA ALA A 439 16.22 -20.17 11.72
C ALA A 439 14.86 -20.61 12.31
N PRO A 440 14.84 -21.62 13.22
CA PRO A 440 13.60 -22.06 13.86
C PRO A 440 12.83 -20.92 14.54
N GLY A 441 13.53 -19.92 15.09
CA GLY A 441 12.93 -18.73 15.70
C GLY A 441 12.12 -17.90 14.71
N VAL A 442 12.60 -17.74 13.46
CA VAL A 442 11.87 -17.05 12.37
C VAL A 442 10.65 -17.86 11.94
N ILE A 443 10.82 -19.18 11.74
CA ILE A 443 9.74 -20.08 11.30
C ILE A 443 8.62 -20.18 12.35
N SER A 444 8.95 -20.31 13.63
CA SER A 444 7.99 -20.46 14.73
C SER A 444 7.54 -19.12 15.33
N GLY A 445 8.24 -18.03 15.03
CA GLY A 445 8.02 -16.71 15.60
C GLY A 445 6.59 -16.19 15.41
N ARG A 446 6.14 -15.38 16.35
CA ARG A 446 4.89 -14.62 16.19
C ARG A 446 5.07 -13.58 15.10
N LYS A 447 3.95 -13.13 14.51
CA LYS A 447 3.98 -12.01 13.57
C LYS A 447 4.53 -10.77 14.29
N THR A 448 5.65 -10.24 13.79
CA THR A 448 6.14 -8.91 14.16
C THR A 448 5.36 -7.87 13.36
N HIS A 449 4.90 -6.83 14.04
CA HIS A 449 4.14 -5.78 13.38
C HIS A 449 5.06 -4.59 13.13
N PHE A 450 5.29 -4.25 11.88
CA PHE A 450 5.98 -3.01 11.52
C PHE A 450 5.09 -1.79 11.79
N ARG A 451 5.01 -1.39 13.07
CA ARG A 451 4.16 -0.28 13.52
C ARG A 451 4.76 0.41 14.76
N ALA A 452 4.45 1.69 14.94
CA ALA A 452 4.75 2.40 16.17
C ALA A 452 3.75 1.99 17.28
N PRO A 453 4.17 1.97 18.56
CA PRO A 453 3.30 1.68 19.71
C PRO A 453 2.44 2.91 20.06
N ILE A 454 1.44 3.19 19.21
CA ILE A 454 0.65 4.42 19.29
C ILE A 454 -0.11 4.57 20.59
N LEU A 455 -0.56 3.46 21.21
CA LEU A 455 -1.22 3.53 22.52
C LEU A 455 -0.26 4.12 23.56
N ASP A 456 0.90 3.50 23.73
CA ASP A 456 1.87 3.91 24.76
C ASP A 456 2.38 5.34 24.52
N TRP A 457 2.58 5.70 23.24
CA TRP A 457 3.13 7.00 22.88
C TRP A 457 2.09 8.12 22.97
N LEU A 458 0.87 7.92 22.44
CA LEU A 458 -0.15 8.96 22.41
C LEU A 458 -0.84 9.16 23.79
N SER A 459 -0.97 8.10 24.62
CA SER A 459 -1.46 8.25 25.99
C SER A 459 -0.38 8.70 26.98
N GLY A 460 0.89 8.57 26.61
CA GLY A 460 2.06 8.88 27.43
C GLY A 460 2.81 10.14 26.94
N PRO A 461 4.05 10.01 26.44
CA PRO A 461 4.93 11.15 26.18
C PRO A 461 4.38 12.15 25.15
N LEU A 462 3.53 11.70 24.22
CA LEU A 462 2.98 12.55 23.14
C LEU A 462 1.56 13.06 23.45
N PHE A 463 1.01 12.81 24.64
CA PHE A 463 -0.38 13.15 24.96
C PHE A 463 -0.67 14.66 24.80
N GLU A 464 0.14 15.53 25.38
CA GLU A 464 -0.10 16.97 25.32
C GLU A 464 0.09 17.54 23.91
N GLN A 465 1.04 17.00 23.13
CA GLN A 465 1.20 17.37 21.72
C GLN A 465 -0.01 16.93 20.89
N THR A 466 -0.48 15.70 21.08
CA THR A 466 -1.71 15.15 20.46
C THR A 466 -2.92 16.02 20.79
N ARG A 467 -3.11 16.33 22.07
CA ARG A 467 -4.19 17.19 22.54
C ARG A 467 -4.14 18.57 21.89
N THR A 468 -2.96 19.19 21.83
CA THR A 468 -2.77 20.50 21.22
C THR A 468 -3.15 20.51 19.75
N VAL A 469 -2.73 19.51 18.98
CA VAL A 469 -3.06 19.40 17.55
C VAL A 469 -4.56 19.19 17.35
N LEU A 470 -5.18 18.26 18.08
CA LEU A 470 -6.60 17.94 17.92
C LEU A 470 -7.51 19.11 18.32
N LEU A 471 -7.22 19.80 19.42
CA LEU A 471 -7.99 20.97 19.86
C LEU A 471 -7.76 22.17 18.94
N GLY A 472 -6.56 22.35 18.39
CA GLY A 472 -6.25 23.39 17.40
C GLY A 472 -6.94 23.20 16.05
N ALA A 473 -7.35 21.97 15.72
CA ALA A 473 -8.02 21.63 14.46
C ALA A 473 -9.53 21.52 14.57
N VAL A 474 -10.16 21.83 15.72
CA VAL A 474 -11.59 21.62 15.99
C VAL A 474 -12.47 22.22 14.90
N ASP A 475 -12.22 23.48 14.50
CA ASP A 475 -13.04 24.17 13.49
C ASP A 475 -13.05 23.42 12.13
N GLN A 476 -11.92 22.84 11.74
CA GLN A 476 -11.79 22.05 10.51
C GLN A 476 -12.43 20.67 10.68
N LEU A 477 -12.28 20.05 11.84
CA LEU A 477 -12.86 18.73 12.16
C LEU A 477 -14.39 18.79 12.28
N GLU A 478 -14.96 19.91 12.76
CA GLU A 478 -16.41 20.12 12.79
C GLU A 478 -17.04 20.12 11.39
N ASN A 479 -16.31 20.60 10.38
CA ASN A 479 -16.74 20.46 8.98
C ASN A 479 -16.83 19.00 8.51
N CYS A 480 -16.13 18.09 9.19
CA CYS A 480 -16.21 16.64 8.97
C CYS A 480 -17.20 15.95 9.93
N GLY A 481 -17.94 16.69 10.77
CA GLY A 481 -18.89 16.15 11.74
C GLY A 481 -18.30 15.74 13.09
N LEU A 482 -17.03 16.06 13.36
CA LEU A 482 -16.34 15.77 14.63
C LEU A 482 -16.37 17.03 15.51
N ARG A 483 -17.35 17.14 16.41
CA ARG A 483 -17.52 18.31 17.31
C ARG A 483 -16.47 18.32 18.40
N LYS A 484 -16.24 19.49 19.01
CA LYS A 484 -15.33 19.65 20.14
C LYS A 484 -15.59 18.65 21.28
N ALA A 485 -16.85 18.46 21.67
CA ALA A 485 -17.21 17.50 22.73
C ALA A 485 -16.79 16.06 22.39
N ASN A 486 -16.79 15.69 21.11
CA ASN A 486 -16.34 14.37 20.65
C ASN A 486 -14.81 14.25 20.76
N ILE A 487 -14.07 15.32 20.47
CA ILE A 487 -12.61 15.38 20.62
C ILE A 487 -12.24 15.31 22.11
N ASP A 488 -12.96 16.02 22.99
CA ASP A 488 -12.74 15.97 24.43
C ASP A 488 -12.98 14.56 24.97
N LEU A 489 -14.06 13.86 24.53
CA LEU A 489 -14.33 12.46 24.87
C LEU A 489 -13.20 11.54 24.40
N LEU A 490 -12.74 11.69 23.17
CA LEU A 490 -11.67 10.89 22.58
C LEU A 490 -10.37 11.05 23.38
N LEU A 491 -10.01 12.28 23.73
CA LEU A 491 -8.83 12.59 24.54
C LEU A 491 -8.92 12.02 25.96
N ALA A 492 -10.11 12.03 26.59
CA ALA A 492 -10.32 11.43 27.90
C ALA A 492 -10.06 9.92 27.86
N ARG A 493 -10.68 9.21 26.89
CA ARG A 493 -10.45 7.76 26.69
C ARG A 493 -8.99 7.43 26.36
N LEU A 494 -8.33 8.26 25.53
CA LEU A 494 -6.91 8.08 25.21
C LEU A 494 -6.06 8.16 26.48
N ARG A 495 -6.31 9.14 27.35
CA ARG A 495 -5.60 9.31 28.63
C ARG A 495 -5.81 8.10 29.56
N ASP A 496 -6.99 7.47 29.52
CA ASP A 496 -7.32 6.28 30.29
C ASP A 496 -6.72 4.99 29.70
N GLY A 497 -5.96 5.06 28.60
CA GLY A 497 -5.28 3.93 27.98
C GLY A 497 -6.17 3.07 27.08
N ASP A 498 -7.27 3.62 26.54
CA ASP A 498 -8.14 2.93 25.60
C ASP A 498 -7.44 2.78 24.23
N GLY A 499 -7.20 1.53 23.81
CA GLY A 499 -6.52 1.21 22.56
C GLY A 499 -7.29 1.63 21.30
N ASP A 500 -8.64 1.58 21.33
CA ASP A 500 -9.47 2.06 20.22
C ASP A 500 -9.45 3.59 20.14
N ALA A 501 -9.40 4.26 21.30
CA ALA A 501 -9.23 5.70 21.34
C ALA A 501 -7.84 6.13 20.84
N ALA A 502 -6.80 5.36 21.09
CA ALA A 502 -5.47 5.63 20.52
C ALA A 502 -5.46 5.49 18.98
N ASP A 503 -6.06 4.43 18.45
CA ASP A 503 -6.20 4.19 17.02
C ASP A 503 -7.03 5.30 16.36
N MET A 504 -8.15 5.68 16.95
CA MET A 504 -9.00 6.77 16.48
C MET A 504 -8.31 8.13 16.56
N SER A 505 -7.62 8.43 17.68
CA SER A 505 -6.84 9.67 17.83
C SER A 505 -5.76 9.79 16.76
N PHE A 506 -5.08 8.70 16.44
CA PHE A 506 -4.10 8.68 15.36
C PHE A 506 -4.73 8.99 14.00
N ARG A 507 -5.91 8.43 13.69
CA ARG A 507 -6.65 8.73 12.45
C ARG A 507 -7.09 10.19 12.40
N VAL A 508 -7.60 10.73 13.51
CA VAL A 508 -8.03 12.13 13.58
C VAL A 508 -6.84 13.09 13.48
N LEU A 509 -5.67 12.76 14.04
CA LEU A 509 -4.42 13.51 13.84
C LEU A 509 -4.05 13.59 12.35
N ASN A 510 -4.07 12.44 11.67
CA ASN A 510 -3.77 12.39 10.23
C ASN A 510 -4.79 13.21 9.41
N LEU A 511 -6.07 13.14 9.77
CA LEU A 511 -7.13 13.94 9.16
C LEU A 511 -6.88 15.44 9.37
N ALA A 512 -6.57 15.86 10.59
CA ALA A 512 -6.30 17.27 10.92
C ALA A 512 -5.14 17.84 10.09
N TRP A 513 -4.02 17.13 10.02
CA TRP A 513 -2.87 17.56 9.21
C TRP A 513 -3.14 17.53 7.70
N TRP A 514 -3.98 16.61 7.24
CA TRP A 514 -4.38 16.59 5.84
C TRP A 514 -5.28 17.79 5.49
N LEU A 515 -6.24 18.14 6.35
CA LEU A 515 -7.08 19.32 6.16
C LEU A 515 -6.27 20.62 6.19
N GLU A 516 -5.29 20.72 7.10
CA GLU A 516 -4.32 21.83 7.13
C GLU A 516 -3.57 21.92 5.79
N TRP A 517 -3.06 20.78 5.29
CA TRP A 517 -2.33 20.73 4.03
C TRP A 517 -3.21 21.08 2.82
N LEU A 518 -4.49 20.67 2.79
CA LEU A 518 -5.41 21.04 1.73
C LEU A 518 -5.67 22.55 1.72
N ALA A 519 -5.83 23.17 2.88
CA ALA A 519 -6.04 24.61 3.01
C ALA A 519 -4.85 25.43 2.46
N GLU A 520 -3.63 24.89 2.51
CA GLU A 520 -2.45 25.51 1.86
C GLU A 520 -2.51 25.40 0.32
N LYS A 521 -3.28 24.44 -0.23
CA LYS A 521 -3.38 24.19 -1.69
C LYS A 521 -4.49 24.99 -2.37
N GLY A 522 -5.50 25.40 -1.62
CA GLY A 522 -6.61 26.17 -2.17
C GLY A 522 -7.82 26.27 -1.23
N THR A 523 -8.91 26.78 -1.76
CA THR A 523 -10.18 26.86 -1.03
C THR A 523 -10.77 25.47 -0.83
N VAL A 524 -11.03 25.11 0.41
CA VAL A 524 -11.59 23.79 0.79
C VAL A 524 -13.06 23.95 1.19
N SER A 525 -13.90 23.09 0.64
CA SER A 525 -15.30 22.93 1.07
C SER A 525 -15.61 21.48 1.41
N PHE A 526 -16.78 21.24 1.98
CA PHE A 526 -17.19 19.93 2.49
C PHE A 526 -18.58 19.55 1.98
N ARG A 527 -18.68 18.36 1.42
CA ARG A 527 -19.91 17.85 0.82
C ARG A 527 -20.36 16.53 1.44
#